data_2ddbc28e3ba8741ab8b0ec006985d87e
#
_entry.id   2ddbc28e3ba8741ab8b0ec006985d87e
#
_cell.length_a   1.000
_cell.length_b   1.000
_cell.length_c   1.000
_cell.angle_alpha   90.00
_cell.angle_beta   90.00
_cell.angle_gamma   90.00
#
_symmetry.space_group_name_H-M   'P 1'
#
loop_
_entity.id
_entity.type
_entity.pdbx_description
1 polymer ?
#
loop_
_entity_poly.entity_id
_entity_poly.type
_entity_poly.pdbx_seq_one_letter_code
_entity_poly.pdbx_strand_id
1 'polypeptide(L)'
;MALFHSCFFSDVLGMQSRAEVILPDRLEEGRPLPTLYLLHGLSDDETIWCRHTSLELYARGYYLAIVMPNAHRSFYLDSDDGSTRYFTYISEELPKLMESFFPLAKEREHRFVAGLSMGGYGAFKCALAKPERYAAAASFSGVLDFDHAYRNWEYLSTVISEETAATAPTNIIDAANKLAALSKLTPEIKIPKLYQECGTEDFLYESNIKFRDNALSNGLSLEYHERPGTHNWEFWNECIRKTLAWLPLQTESNKTTAIGV
;
A
#
# COMPACT_ATOMS: atom_id res chain seq x y z
N MET A 1 -11.24 -17.53 6.34
CA MET A 1 -9.88 -16.96 6.34
C MET A 1 -9.24 -17.24 7.69
N ALA A 2 -7.93 -17.49 7.74
CA ALA A 2 -7.18 -17.59 8.98
C ALA A 2 -6.49 -16.26 9.26
N LEU A 3 -6.64 -15.73 10.49
CA LEU A 3 -6.00 -14.49 10.94
C LEU A 3 -4.86 -14.84 11.91
N PHE A 4 -3.68 -14.30 11.65
CA PHE A 4 -2.47 -14.47 12.46
C PHE A 4 -2.02 -13.14 13.03
N HIS A 5 -1.79 -13.09 14.34
CA HIS A 5 -1.18 -11.98 15.05
C HIS A 5 0.33 -12.23 15.13
N SER A 6 1.11 -11.55 14.34
CA SER A 6 2.56 -11.78 14.24
C SER A 6 3.34 -10.73 15.01
N CYS A 7 4.19 -11.17 15.92
CA CYS A 7 5.16 -10.33 16.62
C CYS A 7 6.57 -10.83 16.25
N PHE A 8 7.43 -9.93 15.85
CA PHE A 8 8.79 -10.27 15.42
C PHE A 8 9.75 -9.10 15.65
N PHE A 9 11.03 -9.40 15.71
CA PHE A 9 12.05 -8.36 15.75
C PHE A 9 12.38 -7.88 14.34
N SER A 10 12.41 -6.57 14.14
CA SER A 10 12.88 -5.92 12.93
C SER A 10 14.31 -5.43 13.14
N ASP A 11 15.24 -5.94 12.34
CA ASP A 11 16.64 -5.48 12.36
C ASP A 11 16.75 -4.04 11.84
N VAL A 12 15.93 -3.68 10.86
CA VAL A 12 15.91 -2.34 10.26
C VAL A 12 15.42 -1.29 11.25
N LEU A 13 14.40 -1.63 12.07
CA LEU A 13 13.88 -0.72 13.09
C LEU A 13 14.61 -0.85 14.44
N GLY A 14 15.37 -1.92 14.64
CA GLY A 14 16.05 -2.20 15.91
C GLY A 14 15.10 -2.49 17.07
N MET A 15 13.85 -2.94 16.78
CA MET A 15 12.81 -3.14 17.80
C MET A 15 11.81 -4.23 17.44
N GLN A 16 11.00 -4.62 18.42
CA GLN A 16 9.84 -5.49 18.16
C GLN A 16 8.81 -4.76 17.29
N SER A 17 8.32 -5.44 16.26
CA SER A 17 7.27 -4.96 15.38
C SER A 17 6.13 -5.96 15.30
N ARG A 18 5.01 -5.57 14.69
CA ARG A 18 3.80 -6.38 14.57
C ARG A 18 3.21 -6.30 13.18
N ALA A 19 2.53 -7.39 12.81
CA ALA A 19 1.68 -7.40 11.62
C ALA A 19 0.52 -8.38 11.83
N GLU A 20 -0.66 -7.99 11.34
CA GLU A 20 -1.76 -8.92 11.14
C GLU A 20 -1.61 -9.57 9.75
N VAL A 21 -1.84 -10.89 9.68
CA VAL A 21 -1.75 -11.62 8.42
C VAL A 21 -3.00 -12.45 8.20
N ILE A 22 -3.69 -12.21 7.09
CA ILE A 22 -4.85 -12.98 6.66
C ILE A 22 -4.41 -13.95 5.57
N LEU A 23 -4.74 -15.24 5.74
CA LEU A 23 -4.51 -16.28 4.74
C LEU A 23 -5.83 -17.01 4.39
N PRO A 24 -5.94 -17.63 3.20
CA PRO A 24 -7.01 -18.56 2.91
C PRO A 24 -7.03 -19.74 3.92
N ASP A 25 -8.21 -20.26 4.27
CA ASP A 25 -8.33 -21.41 5.18
C ASP A 25 -7.69 -22.67 4.62
N ARG A 26 -7.55 -22.76 3.32
CA ARG A 26 -6.91 -23.89 2.63
C ARG A 26 -5.83 -23.36 1.70
N LEU A 27 -4.63 -23.90 1.86
CA LEU A 27 -3.50 -23.64 0.98
C LEU A 27 -3.40 -24.76 -0.05
N GLU A 28 -3.07 -24.43 -1.28
CA GLU A 28 -2.79 -25.36 -2.35
C GLU A 28 -1.29 -25.75 -2.28
N GLU A 29 -1.01 -27.05 -2.24
CA GLU A 29 0.38 -27.53 -2.18
C GLU A 29 1.18 -27.08 -3.41
N GLY A 30 2.36 -26.51 -3.17
CA GLY A 30 3.25 -26.03 -4.23
C GLY A 30 2.82 -24.73 -4.91
N ARG A 31 1.72 -24.09 -4.48
CA ARG A 31 1.26 -22.81 -5.00
C ARG A 31 1.45 -21.72 -3.96
N PRO A 32 2.47 -20.86 -4.09
CA PRO A 32 2.66 -19.74 -3.16
C PRO A 32 1.59 -18.67 -3.35
N LEU A 33 1.27 -17.95 -2.26
CA LEU A 33 0.23 -16.94 -2.24
C LEU A 33 0.72 -15.61 -2.80
N PRO A 34 0.02 -14.99 -3.78
CA PRO A 34 0.13 -13.56 -4.02
C PRO A 34 -0.12 -12.79 -2.71
N THR A 35 0.52 -11.63 -2.55
CA THR A 35 0.47 -10.90 -1.29
C THR A 35 0.10 -9.43 -1.51
N LEU A 36 -0.89 -8.96 -0.77
CA LEU A 36 -1.23 -7.55 -0.61
C LEU A 36 -0.69 -7.03 0.72
N TYR A 37 0.25 -6.08 0.68
CA TYR A 37 0.66 -5.28 1.84
C TYR A 37 -0.34 -4.13 1.98
N LEU A 38 -1.11 -4.11 3.08
CA LEU A 38 -2.21 -3.16 3.29
C LEU A 38 -1.88 -2.21 4.44
N LEU A 39 -1.60 -0.97 4.09
CA LEU A 39 -1.01 0.05 4.96
C LEU A 39 -2.08 0.90 5.65
N HIS A 40 -1.90 1.16 6.95
CA HIS A 40 -2.84 1.93 7.78
C HIS A 40 -2.60 3.46 7.70
N GLY A 41 -3.52 4.25 8.25
CA GLY A 41 -3.46 5.71 8.35
C GLY A 41 -2.63 6.22 9.54
N LEU A 42 -2.54 7.55 9.69
CA LEU A 42 -1.63 8.21 10.65
C LEU A 42 -1.87 7.87 12.12
N SER A 43 -3.12 7.64 12.50
CA SER A 43 -3.51 7.38 13.91
C SER A 43 -3.86 5.92 14.19
N ASP A 44 -3.59 5.06 13.24
CA ASP A 44 -4.00 3.67 13.24
C ASP A 44 -2.86 2.71 13.58
N ASP A 45 -3.15 1.42 13.58
CA ASP A 45 -2.22 0.32 13.80
C ASP A 45 -2.50 -0.86 12.85
N GLU A 46 -1.79 -1.97 13.03
CA GLU A 46 -1.92 -3.19 12.23
C GLU A 46 -3.32 -3.83 12.28
N THR A 47 -4.11 -3.56 13.32
CA THR A 47 -5.42 -4.21 13.52
C THR A 47 -6.58 -3.49 12.84
N ILE A 48 -6.36 -2.24 12.44
CA ILE A 48 -7.45 -1.31 12.12
C ILE A 48 -8.28 -1.74 10.90
N TRP A 49 -7.66 -2.29 9.88
CA TRP A 49 -8.35 -2.76 8.69
C TRP A 49 -9.36 -3.88 8.98
N CYS A 50 -9.00 -4.83 9.86
CA CYS A 50 -9.91 -5.89 10.30
C CYS A 50 -11.06 -5.35 11.17
N ARG A 51 -10.79 -4.31 11.97
CA ARG A 51 -11.77 -3.75 12.91
C ARG A 51 -12.80 -2.83 12.28
N HIS A 52 -12.44 -2.15 11.20
CA HIS A 52 -13.27 -1.12 10.57
C HIS A 52 -13.82 -1.50 9.19
N THR A 53 -13.46 -2.67 8.68
CA THR A 53 -13.94 -3.12 7.37
C THR A 53 -14.40 -4.58 7.39
N SER A 54 -15.07 -4.99 6.32
CA SER A 54 -15.39 -6.41 6.09
C SER A 54 -14.28 -7.12 5.30
N LEU A 55 -13.01 -6.78 5.55
CA LEU A 55 -11.86 -7.24 4.77
C LEU A 55 -11.80 -8.76 4.61
N GLU A 56 -11.96 -9.51 5.70
CA GLU A 56 -11.95 -10.99 5.65
C GLU A 56 -13.07 -11.55 4.77
N LEU A 57 -14.26 -10.94 4.82
CA LEU A 57 -15.38 -11.35 3.99
C LEU A 57 -15.08 -11.10 2.51
N TYR A 58 -14.52 -9.95 2.18
CA TYR A 58 -14.16 -9.60 0.80
C TYR A 58 -13.04 -10.49 0.26
N ALA A 59 -12.07 -10.83 1.10
CA ALA A 59 -10.91 -11.62 0.72
C ALA A 59 -11.24 -13.11 0.43
N ARG A 60 -12.36 -13.64 0.93
CA ARG A 60 -12.74 -15.07 0.78
C ARG A 60 -12.81 -15.56 -0.68
N GLY A 61 -13.06 -14.65 -1.62
CA GLY A 61 -13.14 -14.97 -3.05
C GLY A 61 -11.79 -15.07 -3.76
N TYR A 62 -10.68 -14.87 -3.05
CA TYR A 62 -9.35 -14.75 -3.65
C TYR A 62 -8.33 -15.67 -2.97
N TYR A 63 -7.46 -16.26 -3.77
CA TYR A 63 -6.28 -16.95 -3.29
C TYR A 63 -5.17 -15.90 -3.06
N LEU A 64 -5.18 -15.29 -1.87
CA LEU A 64 -4.40 -14.09 -1.55
C LEU A 64 -4.03 -14.08 -0.07
N ALA A 65 -2.79 -13.71 0.24
CA ALA A 65 -2.37 -13.28 1.56
C ALA A 65 -2.54 -11.76 1.70
N ILE A 66 -2.99 -11.28 2.85
CA ILE A 66 -3.01 -9.85 3.18
C ILE A 66 -2.17 -9.64 4.42
N VAL A 67 -1.15 -8.78 4.31
CA VAL A 67 -0.22 -8.42 5.39
C VAL A 67 -0.47 -6.97 5.78
N MET A 68 -0.86 -6.73 7.03
CA MET A 68 -1.14 -5.41 7.59
C MET A 68 -0.09 -5.09 8.66
N PRO A 69 0.99 -4.39 8.31
CA PRO A 69 2.05 -4.06 9.27
C PRO A 69 1.69 -2.87 10.14
N ASN A 70 2.24 -2.82 11.36
CA ASN A 70 2.31 -1.59 12.13
C ASN A 70 3.46 -0.72 11.61
N ALA A 71 3.15 0.54 11.34
CA ALA A 71 4.13 1.55 10.94
C ALA A 71 4.06 2.80 11.83
N HIS A 72 3.30 2.76 12.92
CA HIS A 72 3.10 3.91 13.80
C HIS A 72 2.75 5.20 13.00
N ARG A 73 3.27 6.34 13.43
CA ARG A 73 3.05 7.65 12.78
C ARG A 73 4.21 8.02 11.84
N SER A 74 4.88 7.05 11.24
CA SER A 74 6.14 7.22 10.51
C SER A 74 6.03 7.88 9.13
N PHE A 75 4.83 8.05 8.60
CA PHE A 75 4.63 8.39 7.18
C PHE A 75 5.37 7.46 6.21
N TYR A 76 5.68 6.24 6.65
CA TYR A 76 6.46 5.31 5.82
C TYR A 76 7.74 5.97 5.29
N LEU A 77 8.41 6.75 6.17
CA LEU A 77 9.65 7.47 5.88
C LEU A 77 10.83 6.80 6.61
N ASP A 78 12.00 6.96 6.06
CA ASP A 78 13.24 6.82 6.81
C ASP A 78 13.62 8.22 7.31
N SER A 79 13.90 8.38 8.61
CA SER A 79 14.32 9.65 9.18
C SER A 79 15.74 10.01 8.73
N ASP A 80 16.03 11.30 8.61
CA ASP A 80 17.34 11.78 8.15
C ASP A 80 18.48 11.39 9.09
N ASP A 81 18.20 11.28 10.39
CA ASP A 81 19.15 10.84 11.41
C ASP A 81 19.32 9.30 11.47
N GLY A 82 18.53 8.56 10.68
CA GLY A 82 18.55 7.09 10.64
C GLY A 82 17.97 6.41 11.87
N SER A 83 17.38 7.15 12.82
CA SER A 83 16.80 6.59 14.05
C SER A 83 15.55 5.73 13.79
N THR A 84 14.81 6.04 12.73
CA THR A 84 13.66 5.27 12.27
C THR A 84 13.72 5.05 10.77
N ARG A 85 13.53 3.82 10.30
CA ARG A 85 13.70 3.45 8.90
C ARG A 85 12.49 2.70 8.36
N TYR A 86 11.30 3.33 8.48
CA TYR A 86 10.04 2.68 8.12
C TYR A 86 9.85 2.44 6.62
N PHE A 87 10.40 3.29 5.76
CA PHE A 87 10.38 3.00 4.33
C PHE A 87 11.19 1.75 3.98
N THR A 88 12.41 1.67 4.49
CA THR A 88 13.26 0.49 4.32
C THR A 88 12.61 -0.77 4.92
N TYR A 89 12.04 -0.66 6.13
CA TYR A 89 11.32 -1.75 6.77
C TYR A 89 10.17 -2.27 5.89
N ILE A 90 9.23 -1.41 5.48
CA ILE A 90 8.04 -1.80 4.72
C ILE A 90 8.38 -2.29 3.31
N SER A 91 9.32 -1.61 2.63
CA SER A 91 9.60 -1.92 1.22
C SER A 91 10.62 -3.05 1.03
N GLU A 92 11.47 -3.36 2.01
CA GLU A 92 12.57 -4.30 1.84
C GLU A 92 12.58 -5.43 2.86
N GLU A 93 12.52 -5.13 4.17
CA GLU A 93 12.65 -6.14 5.22
C GLU A 93 11.36 -6.92 5.44
N LEU A 94 10.24 -6.23 5.63
CA LEU A 94 8.94 -6.87 5.89
C LEU A 94 8.56 -7.94 4.85
N PRO A 95 8.70 -7.68 3.52
CA PRO A 95 8.41 -8.72 2.54
C PRO A 95 9.27 -9.98 2.74
N LYS A 96 10.57 -9.82 3.01
CA LYS A 96 11.48 -10.95 3.23
C LYS A 96 11.13 -11.75 4.49
N LEU A 97 10.78 -11.05 5.58
CA LEU A 97 10.34 -11.68 6.83
C LEU A 97 9.05 -12.47 6.62
N MET A 98 8.04 -11.85 6.00
CA MET A 98 6.75 -12.51 5.75
C MET A 98 6.89 -13.70 4.80
N GLU A 99 7.72 -13.60 3.77
CA GLU A 99 8.07 -14.69 2.85
C GLU A 99 8.85 -15.83 3.53
N SER A 100 9.50 -15.57 4.67
CA SER A 100 10.17 -16.60 5.46
C SER A 100 9.22 -17.32 6.44
N PHE A 101 8.15 -16.63 6.88
CA PHE A 101 7.19 -17.16 7.85
C PHE A 101 6.00 -17.85 7.19
N PHE A 102 5.62 -17.40 6.00
CA PHE A 102 4.41 -17.83 5.30
C PHE A 102 4.73 -18.25 3.86
N PRO A 103 3.91 -19.10 3.22
CA PRO A 103 4.14 -19.58 1.85
C PRO A 103 3.75 -18.50 0.82
N LEU A 104 4.43 -17.36 0.85
CA LEU A 104 4.17 -16.22 -0.02
C LEU A 104 4.99 -16.29 -1.31
N ALA A 105 4.41 -15.80 -2.41
CA ALA A 105 5.10 -15.66 -3.68
C ALA A 105 6.14 -14.53 -3.61
N LYS A 106 7.33 -14.77 -4.18
CA LYS A 106 8.45 -13.83 -4.14
C LYS A 106 8.55 -12.94 -5.37
N GLU A 107 7.87 -13.35 -6.43
CA GLU A 107 7.88 -12.66 -7.71
C GLU A 107 7.14 -11.33 -7.62
N ARG A 108 7.62 -10.34 -8.36
CA ARG A 108 7.01 -9.02 -8.48
C ARG A 108 5.53 -9.08 -8.85
N GLU A 109 5.20 -9.94 -9.80
CA GLU A 109 3.87 -10.11 -10.38
C GLU A 109 2.81 -10.52 -9.34
N HIS A 110 3.24 -11.02 -8.20
CA HIS A 110 2.41 -11.49 -7.09
C HIS A 110 2.50 -10.59 -5.85
N ARG A 111 3.16 -9.43 -5.94
CA ARG A 111 3.28 -8.50 -4.82
C ARG A 111 2.60 -7.18 -5.11
N PHE A 112 1.67 -6.82 -4.21
CA PHE A 112 0.82 -5.65 -4.30
C PHE A 112 0.92 -4.83 -3.02
N VAL A 113 0.63 -3.54 -3.10
CA VAL A 113 0.58 -2.66 -1.94
C VAL A 113 -0.61 -1.71 -2.04
N ALA A 114 -1.33 -1.50 -0.95
CA ALA A 114 -2.43 -0.55 -0.89
C ALA A 114 -2.47 0.13 0.47
N GLY A 115 -3.20 1.23 0.57
CA GLY A 115 -3.39 1.89 1.85
C GLY A 115 -4.27 3.13 1.77
N LEU A 116 -4.64 3.64 2.95
CA LEU A 116 -5.44 4.86 3.09
C LEU A 116 -4.60 6.01 3.67
N SER A 117 -4.90 7.26 3.28
CA SER A 117 -4.32 8.45 3.87
C SER A 117 -2.78 8.41 3.88
N MET A 118 -2.13 8.43 5.05
CA MET A 118 -0.70 8.15 5.20
C MET A 118 -0.28 6.84 4.51
N GLY A 119 -1.07 5.77 4.65
CA GLY A 119 -0.82 4.48 3.99
C GLY A 119 -1.00 4.54 2.48
N GLY A 120 -1.90 5.39 1.98
CA GLY A 120 -2.05 5.65 0.54
C GLY A 120 -0.81 6.31 -0.08
N TYR A 121 -0.23 7.26 0.63
CA TYR A 121 1.09 7.81 0.31
C TYR A 121 2.17 6.73 0.35
N GLY A 122 2.23 5.95 1.46
CA GLY A 122 3.20 4.86 1.62
C GLY A 122 3.12 3.81 0.51
N ALA A 123 1.92 3.45 0.09
CA ALA A 123 1.69 2.49 -0.99
C ALA A 123 2.25 2.99 -2.34
N PHE A 124 1.94 4.22 -2.70
CA PHE A 124 2.48 4.81 -3.93
C PHE A 124 3.98 5.05 -3.84
N LYS A 125 4.49 5.50 -2.69
CA LYS A 125 5.94 5.62 -2.47
C LYS A 125 6.66 4.30 -2.67
N CYS A 126 6.17 3.20 -2.08
CA CYS A 126 6.76 1.87 -2.27
C CYS A 126 6.78 1.46 -3.74
N ALA A 127 5.67 1.59 -4.44
CA ALA A 127 5.54 1.14 -5.82
C ALA A 127 6.35 2.00 -6.81
N LEU A 128 6.37 3.32 -6.62
CA LEU A 128 7.08 4.24 -7.52
C LEU A 128 8.60 4.24 -7.28
N ALA A 129 9.03 4.03 -6.03
CA ALA A 129 10.46 3.96 -5.69
C ALA A 129 11.08 2.59 -5.95
N LYS A 130 10.28 1.52 -5.90
CA LYS A 130 10.71 0.11 -6.07
C LYS A 130 9.82 -0.60 -7.11
N PRO A 131 9.75 -0.11 -8.36
CA PRO A 131 8.84 -0.66 -9.38
C PRO A 131 9.17 -2.11 -9.74
N GLU A 132 10.41 -2.54 -9.50
CA GLU A 132 10.86 -3.92 -9.67
C GLU A 132 10.29 -4.88 -8.61
N ARG A 133 9.67 -4.35 -7.55
CA ARG A 133 9.15 -5.16 -6.44
C ARG A 133 7.63 -5.30 -6.43
N TYR A 134 6.90 -4.34 -7.00
CA TYR A 134 5.44 -4.30 -6.93
C TYR A 134 4.81 -4.29 -8.31
N ALA A 135 3.83 -5.17 -8.54
CA ALA A 135 3.07 -5.20 -9.81
C ALA A 135 1.91 -4.21 -9.83
N ALA A 136 1.34 -3.92 -8.67
CA ALA A 136 0.23 -2.98 -8.54
C ALA A 136 0.26 -2.26 -7.19
N ALA A 137 -0.26 -1.03 -7.18
CA ALA A 137 -0.46 -0.24 -5.98
C ALA A 137 -1.80 0.49 -5.99
N ALA A 138 -2.44 0.62 -4.81
CA ALA A 138 -3.67 1.36 -4.65
C ALA A 138 -3.57 2.39 -3.51
N SER A 139 -4.14 3.59 -3.75
CA SER A 139 -4.16 4.69 -2.78
C SER A 139 -5.59 5.17 -2.57
N PHE A 140 -6.04 5.19 -1.32
CA PHE A 140 -7.35 5.68 -0.92
C PHE A 140 -7.19 6.96 -0.11
N SER A 141 -7.73 8.08 -0.61
CA SER A 141 -7.57 9.38 0.05
C SER A 141 -6.12 9.66 0.47
N GLY A 142 -5.16 9.34 -0.40
CA GLY A 142 -3.73 9.39 -0.06
C GLY A 142 -3.21 10.82 0.10
N VAL A 143 -2.17 11.00 0.93
CA VAL A 143 -1.43 12.27 1.07
C VAL A 143 -0.50 12.41 -0.13
N LEU A 144 -1.04 12.71 -1.32
CA LEU A 144 -0.31 12.60 -2.59
C LEU A 144 0.39 13.89 -3.02
N ASP A 145 0.00 15.06 -2.49
CA ASP A 145 0.78 16.29 -2.55
C ASP A 145 1.63 16.43 -1.29
N PHE A 146 2.77 15.77 -1.29
CA PHE A 146 3.64 15.71 -0.12
C PHE A 146 4.23 17.09 0.25
N ASP A 147 4.52 17.94 -0.72
CA ASP A 147 4.99 19.31 -0.48
C ASP A 147 3.97 20.14 0.30
N HIS A 148 2.68 20.01 -0.06
CA HIS A 148 1.61 20.67 0.68
C HIS A 148 1.51 20.15 2.12
N ALA A 149 1.56 18.83 2.29
CA ALA A 149 1.51 18.21 3.61
C ALA A 149 2.71 18.63 4.48
N TYR A 150 3.92 18.63 3.94
CA TYR A 150 5.12 19.02 4.66
C TYR A 150 5.06 20.45 5.20
N ARG A 151 4.56 21.38 4.39
CA ARG A 151 4.44 22.80 4.78
C ARG A 151 3.34 23.06 5.81
N ASN A 152 2.31 22.22 5.86
CA ASN A 152 1.13 22.45 6.69
C ASN A 152 1.06 21.52 7.93
N TRP A 153 1.86 20.47 7.99
CA TRP A 153 1.88 19.52 9.09
C TRP A 153 3.24 19.51 9.78
N GLU A 154 3.39 20.33 10.81
CA GLU A 154 4.62 20.51 11.59
C GLU A 154 5.30 19.19 11.99
N TYR A 155 4.48 18.17 12.25
CA TYR A 155 4.98 16.83 12.56
C TYR A 155 5.98 16.27 11.52
N LEU A 156 5.79 16.52 10.24
CA LEU A 156 6.66 15.99 9.19
C LEU A 156 8.07 16.57 9.25
N SER A 157 8.20 17.83 9.66
CA SER A 157 9.52 18.47 9.86
C SER A 157 10.32 17.89 11.02
N THR A 158 9.67 17.13 11.93
CA THR A 158 10.36 16.40 13.00
C THR A 158 10.95 15.05 12.55
N VAL A 159 10.53 14.57 11.37
CA VAL A 159 10.96 13.27 10.82
C VAL A 159 12.05 13.44 9.76
N ILE A 160 11.86 14.39 8.86
CA ILE A 160 12.76 14.65 7.73
C ILE A 160 12.95 16.15 7.50
N SER A 161 14.07 16.51 6.86
CA SER A 161 14.37 17.87 6.43
C SER A 161 13.53 18.31 5.21
N GLU A 162 13.49 19.62 4.95
CA GLU A 162 12.86 20.17 3.75
C GLU A 162 13.54 19.65 2.47
N GLU A 163 14.86 19.48 2.47
CA GLU A 163 15.60 18.92 1.36
C GLU A 163 15.15 17.50 1.03
N THR A 164 15.04 16.63 2.03
CA THR A 164 14.55 15.25 1.85
C THR A 164 13.09 15.22 1.41
N ALA A 165 12.25 16.11 1.96
CA ALA A 165 10.84 16.20 1.60
C ALA A 165 10.63 16.60 0.13
N ALA A 166 11.49 17.46 -0.40
CA ALA A 166 11.40 17.98 -1.78
C ALA A 166 11.92 17.01 -2.85
N THR A 167 12.58 15.90 -2.47
CA THR A 167 13.21 15.00 -3.42
C THR A 167 12.47 13.66 -3.59
N ALA A 168 12.54 13.06 -4.78
CA ALA A 168 12.13 11.68 -4.98
C ALA A 168 13.05 10.72 -4.20
N PRO A 169 12.53 9.64 -3.57
CA PRO A 169 11.14 9.18 -3.68
C PRO A 169 10.17 9.73 -2.64
N THR A 170 10.56 10.67 -1.80
CA THR A 170 9.70 11.24 -0.76
C THR A 170 8.61 12.10 -1.39
N ASN A 171 8.95 13.00 -2.32
CA ASN A 171 7.98 13.63 -3.19
C ASN A 171 7.53 12.63 -4.27
N ILE A 172 6.33 12.08 -4.11
CA ILE A 172 5.83 11.02 -4.99
C ILE A 172 5.40 11.52 -6.37
N ILE A 173 5.11 12.81 -6.53
CA ILE A 173 4.87 13.41 -7.85
C ILE A 173 6.19 13.38 -8.64
N ASP A 174 7.30 13.76 -8.02
CA ASP A 174 8.61 13.68 -8.65
C ASP A 174 9.05 12.24 -8.89
N ALA A 175 8.74 11.33 -7.98
CA ALA A 175 8.98 9.90 -8.18
C ALA A 175 8.22 9.35 -9.39
N ALA A 176 6.96 9.73 -9.56
CA ALA A 176 6.12 9.36 -10.70
C ALA A 176 6.70 9.92 -12.02
N ASN A 177 7.09 11.20 -12.04
CA ASN A 177 7.69 11.85 -13.19
C ASN A 177 9.00 11.16 -13.60
N LYS A 178 9.85 10.87 -12.63
CA LYS A 178 11.14 10.19 -12.85
C LYS A 178 10.92 8.78 -13.39
N LEU A 179 10.00 8.02 -12.82
CA LEU A 179 9.69 6.67 -13.28
C LEU A 179 9.13 6.68 -14.71
N ALA A 180 8.20 7.60 -15.01
CA ALA A 180 7.65 7.77 -16.36
C ALA A 180 8.73 8.14 -17.39
N ALA A 181 9.67 9.01 -17.04
CA ALA A 181 10.78 9.37 -17.90
C ALA A 181 11.74 8.19 -18.15
N LEU A 182 12.11 7.49 -17.08
CA LEU A 182 13.00 6.33 -17.16
C LEU A 182 12.42 5.19 -17.99
N SER A 183 11.13 4.90 -17.86
CA SER A 183 10.48 3.82 -18.60
C SER A 183 10.42 4.08 -20.11
N LYS A 184 10.41 5.35 -20.54
CA LYS A 184 10.52 5.71 -21.95
C LYS A 184 11.91 5.47 -22.54
N LEU A 185 12.95 5.54 -21.71
CA LEU A 185 14.35 5.32 -22.08
C LEU A 185 14.78 3.86 -21.93
N THR A 186 14.14 3.13 -21.03
CA THR A 186 14.50 1.76 -20.64
C THR A 186 13.22 0.92 -20.60
N PRO A 187 12.82 0.30 -21.75
CA PRO A 187 11.57 -0.44 -21.87
C PRO A 187 11.44 -1.65 -20.91
N GLU A 188 12.55 -2.13 -20.36
CA GLU A 188 12.58 -3.22 -19.37
C GLU A 188 12.01 -2.80 -18.01
N ILE A 189 11.93 -1.50 -17.72
CA ILE A 189 11.34 -0.98 -16.50
C ILE A 189 9.83 -1.18 -16.54
N LYS A 190 9.35 -2.10 -15.73
CA LYS A 190 7.92 -2.39 -15.60
C LYS A 190 7.28 -1.39 -14.62
N ILE A 191 6.45 -0.49 -15.14
CA ILE A 191 5.66 0.42 -14.31
C ILE A 191 4.59 -0.40 -13.57
N PRO A 192 4.39 -0.19 -12.24
CA PRO A 192 3.27 -0.79 -11.52
C PRO A 192 1.92 -0.27 -12.05
N LYS A 193 0.88 -1.11 -12.03
CA LYS A 193 -0.49 -0.62 -12.21
C LYS A 193 -0.86 0.24 -11.00
N LEU A 194 -1.47 1.39 -11.24
CA LEU A 194 -1.87 2.31 -10.18
C LEU A 194 -3.40 2.44 -10.14
N TYR A 195 -3.96 2.33 -8.93
CA TYR A 195 -5.36 2.59 -8.64
C TYR A 195 -5.45 3.70 -7.59
N GLN A 196 -6.30 4.67 -7.82
CA GLN A 196 -6.49 5.78 -6.89
C GLN A 196 -7.98 6.06 -6.72
N GLU A 197 -8.45 6.16 -5.47
CA GLU A 197 -9.82 6.56 -5.18
C GLU A 197 -9.85 7.61 -4.05
N CYS A 198 -10.61 8.69 -4.24
CA CYS A 198 -10.78 9.76 -3.25
C CYS A 198 -12.22 10.23 -3.21
N GLY A 199 -12.71 10.56 -2.01
CA GLY A 199 -14.01 11.18 -1.83
C GLY A 199 -13.99 12.65 -2.28
N THR A 200 -15.08 13.11 -2.95
CA THR A 200 -15.16 14.50 -3.43
C THR A 200 -15.29 15.54 -2.31
N GLU A 201 -15.62 15.10 -1.08
CA GLU A 201 -15.73 15.93 0.13
C GLU A 201 -14.57 15.68 1.11
N ASP A 202 -13.54 14.93 0.65
CA ASP A 202 -12.34 14.66 1.43
C ASP A 202 -11.42 15.88 1.42
N PHE A 203 -10.85 16.24 2.57
CA PHE A 203 -9.91 17.38 2.68
C PHE A 203 -8.60 17.16 1.87
N LEU A 204 -8.30 15.93 1.46
CA LEU A 204 -7.19 15.59 0.57
C LEU A 204 -7.60 15.50 -0.92
N TYR A 205 -8.84 15.87 -1.26
CA TYR A 205 -9.34 15.73 -2.64
C TYR A 205 -8.44 16.47 -3.64
N GLU A 206 -8.11 17.74 -3.40
CA GLU A 206 -7.25 18.54 -4.28
C GLU A 206 -5.83 17.93 -4.43
N SER A 207 -5.29 17.38 -3.35
CA SER A 207 -4.01 16.67 -3.37
C SER A 207 -4.06 15.44 -4.28
N ASN A 208 -5.19 14.71 -4.26
CA ASN A 208 -5.41 13.54 -5.11
C ASN A 208 -5.63 13.92 -6.57
N ILE A 209 -6.34 15.00 -6.86
CA ILE A 209 -6.51 15.53 -8.22
C ILE A 209 -5.16 15.96 -8.82
N LYS A 210 -4.36 16.67 -8.04
CA LYS A 210 -3.01 17.10 -8.47
C LYS A 210 -2.13 15.91 -8.89
N PHE A 211 -2.10 14.86 -8.09
CA PHE A 211 -1.34 13.64 -8.44
C PHE A 211 -1.91 12.95 -9.69
N ARG A 212 -3.24 12.77 -9.76
CA ARG A 212 -3.93 12.17 -10.92
C ARG A 212 -3.53 12.89 -12.21
N ASP A 213 -3.69 14.18 -12.25
CA ASP A 213 -3.45 14.99 -13.45
C ASP A 213 -1.98 14.94 -13.88
N ASN A 214 -1.07 14.97 -12.89
CA ASN A 214 0.35 14.80 -13.14
C ASN A 214 0.67 13.39 -13.70
N ALA A 215 0.19 12.34 -13.07
CA ALA A 215 0.46 10.97 -13.49
C ALA A 215 -0.04 10.70 -14.92
N LEU A 216 -1.28 11.11 -15.22
CA LEU A 216 -1.88 10.93 -16.55
C LEU A 216 -1.17 11.75 -17.62
N SER A 217 -0.79 13.01 -17.34
CA SER A 217 -0.07 13.87 -18.30
C SER A 217 1.32 13.33 -18.64
N ASN A 218 1.95 12.57 -17.72
CA ASN A 218 3.23 11.91 -17.95
C ASN A 218 3.11 10.51 -18.59
N GLY A 219 1.88 10.03 -18.80
CA GLY A 219 1.60 8.76 -19.48
C GLY A 219 1.69 7.54 -18.55
N LEU A 220 1.57 7.72 -17.23
CA LEU A 220 1.42 6.59 -16.31
C LEU A 220 0.03 5.97 -16.43
N SER A 221 -0.05 4.65 -16.34
CA SER A 221 -1.33 3.93 -16.29
C SER A 221 -1.91 4.05 -14.89
N LEU A 222 -2.83 4.99 -14.72
CA LEU A 222 -3.56 5.24 -13.47
C LEU A 222 -5.06 5.04 -13.69
N GLU A 223 -5.66 4.12 -12.96
CA GLU A 223 -7.11 3.99 -12.84
C GLU A 223 -7.58 4.86 -11.68
N TYR A 224 -8.32 5.92 -11.97
CA TYR A 224 -8.80 6.90 -11.01
C TYR A 224 -10.31 6.82 -10.84
N HIS A 225 -10.75 6.83 -9.58
CA HIS A 225 -12.15 6.88 -9.19
C HIS A 225 -12.41 7.97 -8.16
N GLU A 226 -13.59 8.57 -8.25
CA GLU A 226 -14.10 9.49 -7.24
C GLU A 226 -15.60 9.27 -7.04
N ARG A 227 -16.08 9.59 -5.87
CA ARG A 227 -17.51 9.56 -5.51
C ARG A 227 -17.75 10.44 -4.30
N PRO A 228 -19.02 10.86 -4.02
CA PRO A 228 -19.34 11.54 -2.77
C PRO A 228 -18.84 10.75 -1.56
N GLY A 229 -18.18 11.42 -0.64
CA GLY A 229 -17.61 10.83 0.58
C GLY A 229 -16.48 11.66 1.16
N THR A 230 -16.22 11.45 2.44
CA THR A 230 -15.25 12.16 3.24
C THR A 230 -14.10 11.24 3.65
N HIS A 231 -13.17 11.75 4.45
CA HIS A 231 -12.00 11.02 4.97
C HIS A 231 -12.36 10.07 6.11
N ASN A 232 -13.04 8.95 5.79
CA ASN A 232 -13.59 8.04 6.80
C ASN A 232 -13.57 6.56 6.38
N TRP A 233 -13.81 5.69 7.37
CA TRP A 233 -13.76 4.24 7.20
C TRP A 233 -14.89 3.68 6.33
N GLU A 234 -16.07 4.31 6.28
CA GLU A 234 -17.17 3.92 5.38
C GLU A 234 -16.72 4.04 3.92
N PHE A 235 -15.99 5.11 3.61
CA PHE A 235 -15.42 5.30 2.29
C PHE A 235 -14.36 4.23 1.98
N TRP A 236 -13.41 4.01 2.87
CA TRP A 236 -12.29 3.09 2.65
C TRP A 236 -12.67 1.62 2.67
N ASN A 237 -13.72 1.23 3.40
CA ASN A 237 -14.28 -0.13 3.35
C ASN A 237 -14.75 -0.50 1.93
N GLU A 238 -15.35 0.44 1.21
CA GLU A 238 -15.73 0.22 -0.19
C GLU A 238 -14.50 0.24 -1.12
N CYS A 239 -13.52 1.11 -0.86
CA CYS A 239 -12.29 1.18 -1.66
C CYS A 239 -11.53 -0.15 -1.63
N ILE A 240 -11.33 -0.78 -0.47
CA ILE A 240 -10.62 -2.05 -0.38
C ILE A 240 -11.39 -3.17 -1.09
N ARG A 241 -12.74 -3.20 -1.01
CA ARG A 241 -13.56 -4.17 -1.72
C ARG A 241 -13.35 -4.09 -3.24
N LYS A 242 -13.35 -2.88 -3.80
CA LYS A 242 -13.11 -2.63 -5.23
C LYS A 242 -11.67 -2.99 -5.63
N THR A 243 -10.70 -2.62 -4.80
CA THR A 243 -9.28 -2.91 -5.04
C THR A 243 -9.01 -4.40 -5.12
N LEU A 244 -9.60 -5.21 -4.25
CA LEU A 244 -9.46 -6.68 -4.33
C LEU A 244 -9.96 -7.23 -5.66
N ALA A 245 -11.04 -6.67 -6.22
CA ALA A 245 -11.56 -7.06 -7.53
C ALA A 245 -10.69 -6.53 -8.70
N TRP A 246 -10.00 -5.42 -8.52
CA TRP A 246 -9.14 -4.79 -9.51
C TRP A 246 -7.75 -5.43 -9.60
N LEU A 247 -7.22 -5.95 -8.48
CA LEU A 247 -5.90 -6.60 -8.47
C LEU A 247 -5.85 -7.73 -9.50
N PRO A 248 -4.71 -7.95 -10.17
CA PRO A 248 -4.55 -9.00 -11.18
C PRO A 248 -4.45 -10.39 -10.54
N LEU A 249 -5.44 -10.74 -9.74
CA LEU A 249 -5.56 -12.02 -9.07
C LEU A 249 -6.32 -13.01 -9.95
N GLN A 250 -5.93 -14.28 -9.91
CA GLN A 250 -6.77 -15.34 -10.43
C GLN A 250 -7.95 -15.51 -9.47
N THR A 251 -9.15 -15.20 -9.93
CA THR A 251 -10.38 -15.52 -9.18
C THR A 251 -10.51 -17.03 -9.10
N GLU A 252 -10.67 -17.57 -7.90
CA GLU A 252 -11.11 -18.97 -7.77
C GLU A 252 -12.49 -19.06 -8.44
N SER A 253 -12.58 -19.84 -9.51
CA SER A 253 -13.87 -20.20 -10.07
C SER A 253 -14.67 -20.85 -8.92
N ASN A 254 -15.80 -20.21 -8.55
CA ASN A 254 -16.69 -20.64 -7.47
C ASN A 254 -16.87 -22.16 -7.46
N LYS A 255 -16.04 -22.88 -6.74
CA LYS A 255 -16.43 -24.17 -6.18
C LYS A 255 -17.30 -23.83 -4.97
N THR A 256 -18.55 -23.52 -5.23
CA THR A 256 -19.59 -23.44 -4.23
C THR A 256 -19.73 -24.85 -3.62
N THR A 257 -18.91 -25.17 -2.65
CA THR A 257 -19.28 -26.20 -1.69
C THR A 257 -20.27 -25.53 -0.77
N ALA A 258 -21.57 -25.72 -1.06
CA ALA A 258 -22.60 -25.51 -0.08
C ALA A 258 -22.20 -26.28 1.18
N ILE A 259 -21.72 -25.56 2.19
CA ILE A 259 -21.63 -26.12 3.53
C ILE A 259 -23.08 -26.18 3.99
N GLY A 260 -23.68 -27.36 3.88
CA GLY A 260 -24.94 -27.66 4.53
C GLY A 260 -24.74 -27.46 6.03
N VAL A 261 -25.54 -26.57 6.61
CA VAL A 261 -25.82 -26.46 8.05
C VAL A 261 -26.73 -27.60 8.44
#